data_915e7a0d341bf7d337a71e1113e38861
#
_entry.id   915e7a0d341bf7d337a71e1113e38861
#
_cell.length_a   1.000
_cell.length_b   1.000
_cell.length_c   1.000
_cell.angle_alpha   90.00
_cell.angle_beta   90.00
_cell.angle_gamma   90.00
#
_symmetry.space_group_name_H-M   'P 1'
#
loop_
_entity.id
_entity.type
_entity.pdbx_description
1 polymer ?
#
loop_
_entity_poly.entity_id
_entity_poly.type
_entity_poly.pdbx_seq_one_letter_code
_entity_poly.pdbx_strand_id
1 'polypeptide(L)'
;MKYVAFLDVLGFKDKLGKMKQYEAAEFIGNFSTTAFRQWEIENISKLKGYIVSDSFVIYSDDTSCEALEEIVRVVTNICRKEFADNSILLRGAIAKGDFEKLEAKEISTLQKGLIVGQAYVDAYLLEGTVKSTGIVLSADVYEDLMNIGTYSDNLFEEIIEKKTHYVLRYLTLDFLLVEKNLSSFVELANEAKWLPHYYNTIYFSLKQEQNNKKVYQIFFNLFDLVCKGRPSENWRNIDLFIENAFQDNVIENFKTRFLKYIRQHICNANIQLDNREK
;
A
#
# COMPACT_ATOMS: atom_id res chain seq x y z
N MET A 1 22.15 15.89 0.51
CA MET A 1 21.21 14.79 0.13
C MET A 1 20.29 14.47 1.28
N LYS A 2 19.07 14.04 1.01
CA LYS A 2 18.02 13.67 1.98
C LYS A 2 17.23 12.49 1.47
N TYR A 3 16.53 11.81 2.37
CA TYR A 3 15.43 10.91 2.00
C TYR A 3 14.16 11.71 1.87
N VAL A 4 13.40 11.48 0.81
CA VAL A 4 12.12 12.15 0.57
C VAL A 4 11.07 11.10 0.25
N ALA A 5 9.99 11.09 1.01
CA ALA A 5 8.81 10.30 0.75
C ALA A 5 7.71 11.19 0.14
N PHE A 6 7.11 10.71 -0.93
CA PHE A 6 5.87 11.23 -1.48
C PHE A 6 4.79 10.16 -1.33
N LEU A 7 3.67 10.50 -0.70
CA LEU A 7 2.52 9.63 -0.50
C LEU A 7 1.29 10.29 -1.09
N ASP A 8 0.41 9.48 -1.69
CA ASP A 8 -0.81 9.92 -2.34
C ASP A 8 -2.00 9.00 -2.00
N VAL A 9 -3.19 9.56 -1.88
CA VAL A 9 -4.41 8.78 -1.58
C VAL A 9 -4.88 8.06 -2.84
N LEU A 10 -4.91 6.73 -2.78
CA LEU A 10 -5.38 5.91 -3.90
C LEU A 10 -6.85 6.17 -4.20
N GLY A 11 -7.12 6.62 -5.44
CA GLY A 11 -8.48 6.84 -5.93
C GLY A 11 -9.16 8.13 -5.44
N PHE A 12 -8.41 9.08 -4.87
CA PHE A 12 -8.93 10.33 -4.33
C PHE A 12 -9.78 11.12 -5.33
N LYS A 13 -9.30 11.30 -6.55
CA LYS A 13 -10.03 12.03 -7.60
C LYS A 13 -11.42 11.45 -7.88
N ASP A 14 -11.50 10.13 -7.99
CA ASP A 14 -12.77 9.43 -8.26
C ASP A 14 -13.72 9.50 -7.05
N LYS A 15 -13.16 9.50 -5.85
CA LYS A 15 -13.88 9.63 -4.59
C LYS A 15 -14.45 11.03 -4.44
N LEU A 16 -13.64 12.07 -4.67
CA LEU A 16 -14.11 13.46 -4.64
C LEU A 16 -15.22 13.75 -5.65
N GLY A 17 -15.13 13.20 -6.85
CA GLY A 17 -16.16 13.39 -7.89
C GLY A 17 -17.54 12.85 -7.52
N LYS A 18 -17.63 12.00 -6.48
CA LYS A 18 -18.87 11.41 -5.97
C LYS A 18 -19.35 12.04 -4.65
N MET A 19 -18.50 12.79 -3.97
CA MET A 19 -18.78 13.40 -2.66
C MET A 19 -19.37 14.79 -2.80
N LYS A 20 -20.21 15.16 -1.85
CA LYS A 20 -20.59 16.55 -1.64
C LYS A 20 -19.44 17.32 -0.99
N GLN A 21 -19.43 18.62 -1.11
CA GLN A 21 -18.35 19.47 -0.61
C GLN A 21 -18.06 19.26 0.89
N TYR A 22 -19.08 19.08 1.73
CA TYR A 22 -18.88 18.86 3.16
C TYR A 22 -18.29 17.47 3.47
N GLU A 23 -18.67 16.43 2.70
CA GLU A 23 -18.12 15.06 2.83
C GLU A 23 -16.64 15.05 2.40
N ALA A 24 -16.30 15.77 1.35
CA ALA A 24 -14.92 15.94 0.91
C ALA A 24 -14.07 16.69 1.95
N ALA A 25 -14.62 17.74 2.57
CA ALA A 25 -13.93 18.47 3.64
C ALA A 25 -13.73 17.60 4.88
N GLU A 26 -14.73 16.80 5.26
CA GLU A 26 -14.63 15.86 6.38
C GLU A 26 -13.59 14.77 6.08
N PHE A 27 -13.60 14.21 4.86
CA PHE A 27 -12.63 13.22 4.43
C PHE A 27 -11.18 13.74 4.54
N ILE A 28 -10.89 14.92 4.00
CA ILE A 28 -9.56 15.54 4.10
C ILE A 28 -9.23 15.91 5.55
N GLY A 29 -10.21 16.36 6.33
CA GLY A 29 -10.03 16.65 7.75
C GLY A 29 -9.64 15.43 8.56
N ASN A 30 -10.30 14.29 8.34
CA ASN A 30 -9.97 13.03 9.00
C ASN A 30 -8.59 12.52 8.58
N PHE A 31 -8.29 12.53 7.30
CA PHE A 31 -6.99 12.19 6.74
C PHE A 31 -5.87 13.01 7.39
N SER A 32 -5.95 14.33 7.36
CA SER A 32 -4.93 15.17 7.98
C SER A 32 -4.82 14.98 9.49
N THR A 33 -5.95 14.82 10.19
CA THR A 33 -5.98 14.62 11.65
C THR A 33 -5.29 13.33 12.05
N THR A 34 -5.54 12.24 11.35
CA THR A 34 -4.90 10.94 11.61
C THR A 34 -3.39 11.02 11.41
N ALA A 35 -2.96 11.66 10.35
CA ALA A 35 -1.55 11.86 10.08
C ALA A 35 -0.86 12.73 11.14
N PHE A 36 -1.48 13.85 11.55
CA PHE A 36 -0.95 14.70 12.63
C PHE A 36 -0.80 13.93 13.93
N ARG A 37 -1.83 13.18 14.35
CA ARG A 37 -1.77 12.36 15.56
C ARG A 37 -0.67 11.32 15.51
N GLN A 38 -0.52 10.65 14.35
CA GLN A 38 0.53 9.67 14.18
C GLN A 38 1.91 10.33 14.23
N TRP A 39 2.06 11.50 13.62
CA TRP A 39 3.29 12.29 13.69
C TRP A 39 3.67 12.66 15.11
N GLU A 40 2.72 13.09 15.94
CA GLU A 40 2.97 13.44 17.36
C GLU A 40 3.38 12.21 18.19
N ILE A 41 2.74 11.04 17.95
CA ILE A 41 3.03 9.80 18.70
C ILE A 41 4.43 9.27 18.40
N GLU A 42 4.91 9.43 17.18
CA GLU A 42 6.16 8.83 16.70
C GLU A 42 7.44 9.45 17.30
N ASN A 43 7.34 10.56 18.02
CA ASN A 43 8.48 11.26 18.61
C ASN A 43 9.59 11.56 17.59
N ILE A 44 9.23 12.21 16.51
CA ILE A 44 10.06 12.46 15.34
C ILE A 44 11.17 13.45 15.65
N SER A 45 12.38 13.11 15.28
CA SER A 45 13.59 13.94 15.52
C SER A 45 14.33 14.34 14.26
N LYS A 46 14.25 13.55 13.21
CA LYS A 46 15.03 13.71 11.98
C LYS A 46 14.19 14.09 10.76
N LEU A 47 12.87 14.15 10.91
CA LEU A 47 11.98 14.36 9.78
C LEU A 47 11.24 15.69 9.88
N LYS A 48 10.90 16.20 8.72
CA LYS A 48 9.94 17.27 8.50
C LYS A 48 8.97 16.86 7.41
N GLY A 49 7.78 17.46 7.41
CA GLY A 49 6.79 17.13 6.40
C GLY A 49 5.74 18.21 6.26
N TYR A 50 4.93 18.05 5.23
CA TYR A 50 3.74 18.87 5.00
C TYR A 50 2.71 18.07 4.21
N ILE A 51 1.46 18.43 4.41
CA ILE A 51 0.32 17.86 3.71
C ILE A 51 -0.13 18.88 2.66
N VAL A 52 -0.34 18.40 1.44
CA VAL A 52 -0.90 19.21 0.36
C VAL A 52 -2.05 18.43 -0.25
N SER A 53 -3.29 18.86 0.02
CA SER A 53 -4.50 18.16 -0.41
C SER A 53 -4.53 16.71 0.11
N ASP A 54 -4.42 15.75 -0.79
CA ASP A 54 -4.42 14.30 -0.54
C ASP A 54 -3.03 13.68 -0.51
N SER A 55 -2.01 14.51 -0.51
CA SER A 55 -0.62 14.05 -0.59
C SER A 55 0.20 14.46 0.63
N PHE A 56 1.14 13.59 1.02
CA PHE A 56 2.19 13.90 2.00
C PHE A 56 3.53 14.03 1.31
N VAL A 57 4.30 15.01 1.73
CA VAL A 57 5.74 15.09 1.46
C VAL A 57 6.47 15.06 2.80
N ILE A 58 7.26 14.02 3.03
CA ILE A 58 8.06 13.83 4.23
C ILE A 58 9.51 13.80 3.80
N TYR A 59 10.38 14.52 4.50
CA TYR A 59 11.79 14.56 4.18
C TYR A 59 12.67 14.55 5.43
N SER A 60 13.83 13.92 5.32
CA SER A 60 14.79 13.84 6.40
C SER A 60 15.69 15.09 6.46
N ASP A 61 16.33 15.30 7.62
CA ASP A 61 17.35 16.34 7.77
C ASP A 61 18.67 15.92 7.12
N ASP A 62 18.98 14.60 7.15
CA ASP A 62 20.21 14.01 6.63
C ASP A 62 19.94 12.61 6.03
N THR A 63 20.99 11.88 5.66
CA THR A 63 20.94 10.50 5.13
C THR A 63 21.53 9.49 6.10
N SER A 64 21.40 9.72 7.41
CA SER A 64 21.82 8.76 8.44
C SER A 64 20.91 7.53 8.48
N CYS A 65 21.41 6.44 9.07
CA CYS A 65 20.60 5.21 9.28
C CYS A 65 19.37 5.53 10.12
N GLU A 66 19.50 6.35 11.16
CA GLU A 66 18.39 6.78 12.01
C GLU A 66 17.31 7.52 11.23
N ALA A 67 17.71 8.41 10.31
CA ALA A 67 16.78 9.15 9.47
C ALA A 67 16.03 8.21 8.50
N LEU A 68 16.72 7.18 7.97
CA LEU A 68 16.09 6.18 7.10
C LEU A 68 15.11 5.29 7.87
N GLU A 69 15.50 4.80 9.04
CA GLU A 69 14.61 4.01 9.89
C GLU A 69 13.40 4.82 10.32
N GLU A 70 13.60 6.09 10.68
CA GLU A 70 12.52 6.97 11.10
C GLU A 70 11.52 7.24 9.96
N ILE A 71 11.99 7.55 8.74
CA ILE A 71 11.08 7.83 7.60
C ILE A 71 10.30 6.57 7.20
N VAL A 72 10.94 5.39 7.16
CA VAL A 72 10.25 4.13 6.84
C VAL A 72 9.22 3.77 7.90
N ARG A 73 9.55 3.91 9.18
CA ARG A 73 8.65 3.66 10.30
C ARG A 73 7.44 4.61 10.26
N VAL A 74 7.68 5.90 10.13
CA VAL A 74 6.62 6.92 10.11
C VAL A 74 5.69 6.73 8.92
N VAL A 75 6.23 6.55 7.72
CA VAL A 75 5.45 6.30 6.50
C VAL A 75 4.60 5.04 6.65
N THR A 76 5.19 3.94 7.13
CA THR A 76 4.47 2.68 7.33
C THR A 76 3.33 2.83 8.32
N ASN A 77 3.56 3.51 9.43
CA ASN A 77 2.57 3.68 10.50
C ASN A 77 1.44 4.64 10.08
N ILE A 78 1.75 5.72 9.38
CA ILE A 78 0.73 6.60 8.79
C ILE A 78 -0.16 5.80 7.82
N CYS A 79 0.43 5.07 6.88
CA CYS A 79 -0.34 4.29 5.91
C CYS A 79 -1.24 3.23 6.57
N ARG A 80 -0.74 2.52 7.58
CA ARG A 80 -1.53 1.55 8.36
C ARG A 80 -2.66 2.20 9.13
N LYS A 81 -2.39 3.33 9.75
CA LYS A 81 -3.35 4.05 10.57
C LYS A 81 -4.47 4.65 9.73
N GLU A 82 -4.12 5.26 8.59
CA GLU A 82 -5.10 5.76 7.64
C GLU A 82 -6.02 4.66 7.11
N PHE A 83 -5.45 3.50 6.83
CA PHE A 83 -6.27 2.36 6.41
C PHE A 83 -7.17 1.85 7.53
N ALA A 84 -6.65 1.65 8.74
CA ALA A 84 -7.39 1.07 9.87
C ALA A 84 -8.50 1.97 10.40
N ASP A 85 -8.29 3.28 10.42
CA ASP A 85 -9.21 4.26 11.02
C ASP A 85 -10.17 4.86 9.98
N ASN A 86 -9.67 5.16 8.78
CA ASN A 86 -10.39 5.93 7.78
C ASN A 86 -10.73 5.13 6.51
N SER A 87 -10.30 3.87 6.40
CA SER A 87 -10.39 3.07 5.16
C SER A 87 -9.78 3.82 3.96
N ILE A 88 -8.64 4.48 4.20
CA ILE A 88 -7.86 5.19 3.19
C ILE A 88 -6.63 4.37 2.84
N LEU A 89 -6.47 4.03 1.58
CA LEU A 89 -5.26 3.41 1.06
C LEU A 89 -4.34 4.47 0.48
N LEU A 90 -3.09 4.43 0.93
CA LEU A 90 -2.03 5.27 0.41
C LEU A 90 -1.11 4.44 -0.49
N ARG A 91 -0.58 5.06 -1.50
CA ARG A 91 0.56 4.59 -2.28
C ARG A 91 1.64 5.67 -2.22
N GLY A 92 2.86 5.32 -2.52
CA GLY A 92 3.92 6.32 -2.45
C GLY A 92 5.26 5.79 -2.87
N ALA A 93 6.26 6.64 -2.73
CA ALA A 93 7.65 6.26 -2.95
C ALA A 93 8.58 7.02 -2.00
N ILE A 94 9.76 6.43 -1.77
CA ILE A 94 10.87 7.05 -1.06
C ILE A 94 12.07 7.09 -2.00
N ALA A 95 12.64 8.28 -2.18
CA ALA A 95 13.85 8.48 -2.96
C ALA A 95 14.91 9.24 -2.15
N LYS A 96 16.17 9.11 -2.58
CA LYS A 96 17.33 9.75 -1.96
C LYS A 96 17.96 10.72 -2.97
N GLY A 97 18.27 11.92 -2.53
CA GLY A 97 18.92 12.91 -3.40
C GLY A 97 18.93 14.31 -2.80
N ASP A 98 19.20 15.28 -3.65
CA ASP A 98 19.15 16.67 -3.25
C ASP A 98 17.70 17.10 -3.04
N PHE A 99 17.47 17.82 -1.94
CA PHE A 99 16.17 18.35 -1.59
C PHE A 99 16.33 19.58 -0.70
N GLU A 100 15.56 20.60 -1.02
CA GLU A 100 15.52 21.82 -0.22
C GLU A 100 14.09 22.39 -0.20
N LYS A 101 13.64 22.78 0.97
CA LYS A 101 12.46 23.62 1.15
C LYS A 101 12.95 25.08 1.18
N LEU A 102 12.57 25.84 0.18
CA LEU A 102 12.95 27.25 0.10
C LEU A 102 12.07 28.08 1.03
N GLU A 103 12.73 28.97 1.80
CA GLU A 103 12.00 29.98 2.55
C GLU A 103 11.36 30.97 1.58
N ALA A 104 10.06 31.19 1.73
CA ALA A 104 9.33 32.15 0.93
C ALA A 104 8.75 33.24 1.82
N LYS A 105 8.87 34.49 1.41
CA LYS A 105 8.07 35.56 2.01
C LYS A 105 6.62 35.36 1.60
N GLU A 106 5.77 35.13 2.60
CA GLU A 106 4.33 35.01 2.40
C GLU A 106 3.67 36.37 2.57
N ILE A 107 2.65 36.60 1.76
CA ILE A 107 1.71 37.71 1.93
C ILE A 107 0.33 37.11 2.26
N SER A 108 -0.51 37.85 2.96
CA SER A 108 -1.81 37.31 3.43
C SER A 108 -2.70 36.76 2.33
N THR A 109 -2.51 37.20 1.10
CA THR A 109 -3.31 36.80 -0.07
C THR A 109 -2.65 35.75 -0.95
N LEU A 110 -1.36 35.43 -0.70
CA LEU A 110 -0.60 34.43 -1.47
C LEU A 110 0.44 33.72 -0.61
N GLN A 111 0.19 32.45 -0.33
CA GLN A 111 1.11 31.58 0.37
C GLN A 111 1.94 30.77 -0.63
N LYS A 112 3.20 30.54 -0.33
CA LYS A 112 4.13 29.82 -1.18
C LYS A 112 4.69 28.61 -0.44
N GLY A 113 4.43 27.41 -0.97
CA GLY A 113 5.16 26.20 -0.61
C GLY A 113 6.18 25.89 -1.70
N LEU A 114 7.41 26.35 -1.55
CA LEU A 114 8.46 26.12 -2.55
C LEU A 114 9.34 24.95 -2.11
N ILE A 115 9.34 23.90 -2.89
CA ILE A 115 10.23 22.76 -2.76
C ILE A 115 10.99 22.57 -4.06
N VAL A 116 12.25 22.22 -3.93
CA VAL A 116 13.12 21.93 -5.06
C VAL A 116 14.03 20.75 -4.68
N GLY A 117 14.26 19.85 -5.63
CA GLY A 117 15.21 18.77 -5.44
C GLY A 117 14.86 17.54 -6.24
N GLN A 118 15.89 16.84 -6.67
CA GLN A 118 15.77 15.62 -7.48
C GLN A 118 15.04 14.52 -6.70
N ALA A 119 15.32 14.38 -5.38
CA ALA A 119 14.68 13.37 -4.55
C ALA A 119 13.14 13.48 -4.54
N TYR A 120 12.59 14.70 -4.55
CA TYR A 120 11.14 14.88 -4.64
C TYR A 120 10.60 14.47 -6.00
N VAL A 121 11.28 14.87 -7.08
CA VAL A 121 10.87 14.52 -8.45
C VAL A 121 10.93 13.00 -8.62
N ASP A 122 11.98 12.36 -8.15
CA ASP A 122 12.15 10.92 -8.24
C ASP A 122 11.08 10.17 -7.44
N ALA A 123 10.79 10.58 -6.20
CA ALA A 123 9.73 10.00 -5.40
C ALA A 123 8.36 10.15 -6.07
N TYR A 124 8.03 11.33 -6.58
CA TYR A 124 6.79 11.59 -7.31
C TYR A 124 6.64 10.70 -8.56
N LEU A 125 7.71 10.54 -9.36
CA LEU A 125 7.69 9.71 -10.56
C LEU A 125 7.64 8.22 -10.24
N LEU A 126 8.33 7.79 -9.18
CA LEU A 126 8.36 6.39 -8.75
C LEU A 126 7.01 5.91 -8.20
N GLU A 127 6.24 6.78 -7.55
CA GLU A 127 4.96 6.45 -6.93
C GLU A 127 4.02 5.72 -7.90
N GLY A 128 3.91 6.17 -9.14
CA GLY A 128 3.05 5.59 -10.16
C GLY A 128 3.57 4.34 -10.87
N THR A 129 4.83 3.92 -10.63
CA THR A 129 5.48 2.85 -11.40
C THR A 129 4.99 1.44 -11.06
N VAL A 130 4.66 1.18 -9.79
CA VAL A 130 4.15 -0.11 -9.33
C VAL A 130 2.69 0.03 -8.92
N LYS A 131 1.82 -0.70 -9.61
CA LYS A 131 0.39 -0.70 -9.28
C LYS A 131 0.10 -1.60 -8.08
N SER A 132 0.47 -1.14 -6.88
CA SER A 132 0.15 -1.76 -5.59
C SER A 132 -0.06 -0.67 -4.55
N THR A 133 -0.50 -1.04 -3.34
CA THR A 133 -0.62 -0.11 -2.20
C THR A 133 0.67 -0.04 -1.37
N GLY A 134 1.79 -0.47 -1.92
CA GLY A 134 3.09 -0.38 -1.25
C GLY A 134 3.81 0.96 -1.50
N ILE A 135 4.95 1.11 -0.87
CA ILE A 135 5.83 2.27 -0.99
C ILE A 135 7.03 1.88 -1.86
N VAL A 136 7.12 2.46 -3.04
CA VAL A 136 8.21 2.17 -3.99
C VAL A 136 9.50 2.84 -3.50
N LEU A 137 10.60 2.14 -3.56
CA LEU A 137 11.91 2.64 -3.14
C LEU A 137 12.80 2.89 -4.35
N SER A 138 13.55 3.98 -4.35
CA SER A 138 14.67 4.12 -5.28
C SER A 138 15.74 3.09 -4.96
N ALA A 139 16.58 2.74 -5.93
CA ALA A 139 17.57 1.67 -5.77
C ALA A 139 18.54 1.94 -4.61
N ASP A 140 18.98 3.16 -4.45
CA ASP A 140 19.86 3.59 -3.37
C ASP A 140 19.17 3.55 -1.99
N VAL A 141 17.90 3.89 -1.89
CA VAL A 141 17.11 3.71 -0.65
C VAL A 141 16.96 2.24 -0.31
N TYR A 142 16.70 1.40 -1.29
CA TYR A 142 16.65 -0.05 -1.09
C TYR A 142 17.97 -0.62 -0.59
N GLU A 143 19.10 -0.23 -1.21
CA GLU A 143 20.43 -0.65 -0.79
C GLU A 143 20.75 -0.20 0.64
N ASP A 144 20.43 1.04 0.99
CA ASP A 144 20.61 1.56 2.35
C ASP A 144 19.78 0.75 3.38
N LEU A 145 18.52 0.39 3.05
CA LEU A 145 17.66 -0.43 3.91
C LEU A 145 18.17 -1.87 4.06
N MET A 146 18.65 -2.46 2.99
CA MET A 146 19.24 -3.82 3.05
C MET A 146 20.48 -3.87 3.93
N ASN A 147 21.28 -2.80 3.96
CA ASN A 147 22.43 -2.68 4.85
C ASN A 147 22.03 -2.60 6.33
N ILE A 148 20.86 -2.04 6.65
CA ILE A 148 20.30 -2.02 8.02
C ILE A 148 19.76 -3.41 8.40
N GLY A 149 19.16 -4.15 7.46
CA GLY A 149 18.68 -5.52 7.63
C GLY A 149 17.32 -5.68 8.33
N THR A 150 16.77 -4.64 8.95
CA THR A 150 15.54 -4.70 9.76
C THR A 150 14.27 -4.90 8.92
N TYR A 151 14.27 -4.49 7.65
CA TYR A 151 13.09 -4.41 6.81
C TYR A 151 13.00 -5.46 5.70
N SER A 152 13.92 -6.42 5.64
CA SER A 152 14.02 -7.42 4.56
C SER A 152 12.71 -8.18 4.31
N ASP A 153 12.00 -8.57 5.37
CA ASP A 153 10.76 -9.35 5.29
C ASP A 153 9.57 -8.56 4.73
N ASN A 154 9.66 -7.24 4.74
CA ASN A 154 8.60 -6.35 4.24
C ASN A 154 8.89 -5.79 2.85
N LEU A 155 10.02 -6.16 2.25
CA LEU A 155 10.43 -5.71 0.93
C LEU A 155 10.12 -6.77 -0.12
N PHE A 156 9.73 -6.36 -1.29
CA PHE A 156 9.61 -7.24 -2.45
C PHE A 156 10.13 -6.57 -3.72
N GLU A 157 10.52 -7.41 -4.66
CA GLU A 157 10.99 -7.00 -5.98
C GLU A 157 9.94 -7.35 -7.05
N GLU A 158 9.72 -6.43 -7.98
CA GLU A 158 8.87 -6.65 -9.14
C GLU A 158 9.56 -6.15 -10.40
N ILE A 159 9.52 -6.95 -11.45
CA ILE A 159 10.10 -6.58 -12.75
C ILE A 159 8.97 -6.06 -13.64
N ILE A 160 9.03 -4.78 -13.99
CA ILE A 160 8.10 -4.11 -14.88
C ILE A 160 8.91 -3.46 -16.01
N GLU A 161 8.56 -3.74 -17.26
CA GLU A 161 9.24 -3.17 -18.42
C GLU A 161 10.77 -3.33 -18.40
N LYS A 162 11.25 -4.49 -17.92
CA LYS A 162 12.68 -4.83 -17.76
C LYS A 162 13.40 -4.03 -16.67
N LYS A 163 12.69 -3.29 -15.81
CA LYS A 163 13.24 -2.61 -14.63
C LYS A 163 12.81 -3.33 -13.38
N THR A 164 13.72 -3.47 -12.42
CA THR A 164 13.42 -3.98 -11.09
C THR A 164 12.94 -2.81 -10.23
N HIS A 165 11.80 -3.00 -9.58
CA HIS A 165 11.25 -2.08 -8.61
C HIS A 165 11.25 -2.73 -7.24
N TYR A 166 11.61 -1.97 -6.22
CA TYR A 166 11.64 -2.40 -4.84
C TYR A 166 10.48 -1.75 -4.10
N VAL A 167 9.71 -2.54 -3.37
CA VAL A 167 8.49 -2.05 -2.72
C VAL A 167 8.45 -2.48 -1.27
N LEU A 168 8.27 -1.52 -0.37
CA LEU A 168 8.01 -1.73 1.04
C LEU A 168 6.51 -1.94 1.26
N ARG A 169 6.15 -3.09 1.85
CA ARG A 169 4.77 -3.42 2.20
C ARG A 169 4.41 -2.87 3.57
N TYR A 170 3.43 -2.02 3.63
CA TYR A 170 2.80 -1.68 4.90
C TYR A 170 1.59 -2.58 5.23
N LEU A 171 0.88 -3.11 4.23
CA LEU A 171 -0.17 -4.12 4.40
C LEU A 171 0.45 -5.53 4.36
N THR A 172 1.00 -5.96 5.49
CA THR A 172 1.50 -7.34 5.64
C THR A 172 0.35 -8.33 5.82
N LEU A 173 0.61 -9.64 5.61
CA LEU A 173 -0.44 -10.65 5.83
C LEU A 173 -0.94 -10.68 7.26
N ASP A 174 -0.06 -10.52 8.25
CA ASP A 174 -0.48 -10.47 9.66
C ASP A 174 -1.41 -9.28 9.94
N PHE A 175 -1.15 -8.14 9.32
CA PHE A 175 -2.03 -6.98 9.42
C PHE A 175 -3.38 -7.22 8.73
N LEU A 176 -3.39 -7.86 7.57
CA LEU A 176 -4.61 -8.19 6.81
C LEU A 176 -5.41 -9.35 7.45
N LEU A 177 -4.76 -10.25 8.22
CA LEU A 177 -5.45 -11.33 8.92
C LEU A 177 -6.38 -10.84 10.03
N VAL A 178 -6.23 -9.60 10.49
CA VAL A 178 -7.23 -8.95 11.34
C VAL A 178 -8.52 -8.80 10.53
N GLU A 179 -9.60 -9.47 10.94
CA GLU A 179 -10.87 -9.60 10.20
C GLU A 179 -11.40 -8.25 9.68
N LYS A 180 -11.39 -7.21 10.52
CA LYS A 180 -11.80 -5.85 10.14
C LYS A 180 -10.97 -5.32 8.97
N ASN A 181 -9.65 -5.52 8.99
CA ASN A 181 -8.76 -5.00 7.97
C ASN A 181 -9.00 -5.68 6.62
N LEU A 182 -9.15 -7.00 6.61
CA LEU A 182 -9.42 -7.73 5.38
C LEU A 182 -10.81 -7.36 4.81
N SER A 183 -11.82 -7.23 5.67
CA SER A 183 -13.15 -6.78 5.24
C SER A 183 -13.12 -5.40 4.60
N SER A 184 -12.48 -4.44 5.25
CA SER A 184 -12.34 -3.07 4.70
C SER A 184 -11.57 -3.07 3.37
N PHE A 185 -10.51 -3.89 3.27
CA PHE A 185 -9.76 -4.01 2.01
C PHE A 185 -10.62 -4.57 0.87
N VAL A 186 -11.40 -5.62 1.14
CA VAL A 186 -12.29 -6.22 0.14
C VAL A 186 -13.43 -5.28 -0.26
N GLU A 187 -14.00 -4.54 0.67
CA GLU A 187 -15.02 -3.53 0.39
C GLU A 187 -14.48 -2.46 -0.55
N LEU A 188 -13.33 -1.88 -0.23
CA LEU A 188 -12.66 -0.91 -1.09
C LEU A 188 -12.32 -1.48 -2.48
N ALA A 189 -11.83 -2.71 -2.53
CA ALA A 189 -11.52 -3.39 -3.78
C ALA A 189 -12.77 -3.61 -4.65
N ASN A 190 -13.89 -4.01 -4.05
CA ASN A 190 -15.17 -4.18 -4.74
C ASN A 190 -15.72 -2.85 -5.27
N GLU A 191 -15.67 -1.78 -4.47
CA GLU A 191 -16.07 -0.43 -4.89
C GLU A 191 -15.23 0.08 -6.07
N ALA A 192 -13.93 -0.17 -6.02
CA ALA A 192 -12.98 0.15 -7.07
C ALA A 192 -12.99 -0.84 -8.25
N LYS A 193 -13.86 -1.87 -8.22
CA LYS A 193 -13.90 -2.94 -9.22
C LYS A 193 -12.58 -3.68 -9.37
N TRP A 194 -11.90 -3.93 -8.25
CA TRP A 194 -10.64 -4.66 -8.22
C TRP A 194 -9.58 -4.12 -9.18
N LEU A 195 -9.27 -2.84 -9.07
CA LEU A 195 -8.16 -2.23 -9.81
C LEU A 195 -6.84 -2.99 -9.57
N PRO A 196 -5.88 -2.91 -10.49
CA PRO A 196 -4.58 -3.56 -10.37
C PRO A 196 -3.90 -3.40 -9.00
N HIS A 197 -4.06 -2.24 -8.37
CA HIS A 197 -3.49 -1.97 -7.06
C HIS A 197 -3.95 -2.95 -5.97
N TYR A 198 -5.23 -3.32 -5.96
CA TYR A 198 -5.77 -4.22 -4.95
C TYR A 198 -5.31 -5.66 -5.14
N TYR A 199 -5.46 -6.21 -6.34
CA TYR A 199 -5.07 -7.60 -6.54
C TYR A 199 -3.55 -7.80 -6.54
N ASN A 200 -2.76 -6.83 -7.00
CA ASN A 200 -1.31 -6.92 -6.91
C ASN A 200 -0.84 -6.87 -5.45
N THR A 201 -1.46 -6.06 -4.59
CA THR A 201 -1.15 -6.02 -3.16
C THR A 201 -1.33 -7.39 -2.52
N ILE A 202 -2.46 -8.06 -2.76
CA ILE A 202 -2.68 -9.41 -2.26
C ILE A 202 -1.70 -10.41 -2.92
N TYR A 203 -1.53 -10.35 -4.23
CA TYR A 203 -0.63 -11.24 -4.95
C TYR A 203 0.81 -11.17 -4.42
N PHE A 204 1.36 -9.97 -4.29
CA PHE A 204 2.72 -9.80 -3.78
C PHE A 204 2.85 -10.22 -2.31
N SER A 205 1.84 -9.95 -1.50
CA SER A 205 1.84 -10.39 -0.10
C SER A 205 1.82 -11.90 0.03
N LEU A 206 1.03 -12.59 -0.79
CA LEU A 206 0.98 -14.06 -0.81
C LEU A 206 2.26 -14.67 -1.40
N LYS A 207 2.84 -14.06 -2.43
CA LYS A 207 4.04 -14.56 -3.10
C LYS A 207 5.25 -14.64 -2.16
N GLN A 208 5.34 -13.75 -1.19
CA GLN A 208 6.46 -13.66 -0.28
C GLN A 208 6.28 -14.45 1.02
N GLU A 209 5.04 -14.82 1.35
CA GLU A 209 4.78 -15.56 2.57
C GLU A 209 5.24 -17.00 2.43
N GLN A 210 6.13 -17.42 3.33
CA GLN A 210 6.66 -18.78 3.37
C GLN A 210 5.77 -19.73 4.20
N ASN A 211 4.90 -19.16 5.06
CA ASN A 211 4.01 -19.95 5.89
C ASN A 211 2.73 -20.31 5.12
N ASN A 212 2.70 -21.51 4.56
CA ASN A 212 1.57 -22.03 3.79
C ASN A 212 0.24 -21.97 4.55
N LYS A 213 0.24 -22.14 5.87
CA LYS A 213 -0.98 -22.04 6.68
C LYS A 213 -1.54 -20.61 6.69
N LYS A 214 -0.69 -19.59 6.78
CA LYS A 214 -1.12 -18.18 6.67
C LYS A 214 -1.65 -17.88 5.27
N VAL A 215 -0.95 -18.34 4.23
CA VAL A 215 -1.39 -18.19 2.83
C VAL A 215 -2.77 -18.78 2.65
N TYR A 216 -2.98 -20.01 3.13
CA TYR A 216 -4.26 -20.71 3.05
C TYR A 216 -5.37 -19.94 3.81
N GLN A 217 -5.09 -19.48 5.02
CA GLN A 217 -6.05 -18.74 5.83
C GLN A 217 -6.47 -17.42 5.16
N ILE A 218 -5.53 -16.62 4.65
CA ILE A 218 -5.85 -15.38 3.91
C ILE A 218 -6.67 -15.69 2.66
N PHE A 219 -6.30 -16.72 1.94
CA PHE A 219 -7.00 -17.13 0.75
C PHE A 219 -8.48 -17.41 1.04
N PHE A 220 -8.76 -18.26 2.04
CA PHE A 220 -10.15 -18.60 2.39
C PHE A 220 -10.93 -17.40 2.91
N ASN A 221 -10.34 -16.61 3.80
CA ASN A 221 -11.01 -15.44 4.34
C ASN A 221 -11.31 -14.41 3.23
N LEU A 222 -10.37 -14.22 2.30
CA LEU A 222 -10.57 -13.35 1.15
C LEU A 222 -11.73 -13.80 0.28
N PHE A 223 -11.79 -15.10 -0.03
CA PHE A 223 -12.86 -15.65 -0.87
C PHE A 223 -14.20 -15.68 -0.16
N ASP A 224 -14.25 -15.99 1.12
CA ASP A 224 -15.48 -15.91 1.91
C ASP A 224 -16.07 -14.49 1.87
N LEU A 225 -15.23 -13.47 1.98
CA LEU A 225 -15.66 -12.07 1.91
C LEU A 225 -16.13 -11.68 0.51
N VAL A 226 -15.39 -12.06 -0.53
CA VAL A 226 -15.73 -11.74 -1.92
C VAL A 226 -16.99 -12.47 -2.37
N CYS A 227 -17.18 -13.72 -1.89
CA CYS A 227 -18.31 -14.56 -2.27
C CYS A 227 -19.48 -14.50 -1.30
N LYS A 228 -19.53 -13.49 -0.42
CA LYS A 228 -20.59 -13.30 0.56
C LYS A 228 -21.99 -13.49 -0.07
N GLY A 229 -22.74 -14.49 0.42
CA GLY A 229 -24.06 -14.83 -0.08
C GLY A 229 -24.10 -15.76 -1.31
N ARG A 230 -22.96 -16.26 -1.77
CA ARG A 230 -22.91 -17.28 -2.84
C ARG A 230 -22.74 -18.68 -2.26
N PRO A 231 -23.30 -19.74 -2.90
CA PRO A 231 -23.21 -21.12 -2.39
C PRO A 231 -21.77 -21.62 -2.32
N SER A 232 -21.43 -22.32 -1.25
CA SER A 232 -20.12 -22.96 -1.02
C SER A 232 -19.81 -24.12 -1.97
N GLU A 233 -20.76 -24.56 -2.79
CA GLU A 233 -20.67 -25.72 -3.67
C GLU A 233 -19.52 -25.66 -4.69
N ASN A 234 -19.01 -24.44 -4.96
CA ASN A 234 -17.96 -24.22 -5.95
C ASN A 234 -16.52 -24.39 -5.42
N TRP A 235 -16.34 -24.69 -4.13
CA TRP A 235 -15.02 -24.89 -3.53
C TRP A 235 -14.28 -26.13 -4.07
N ARG A 236 -14.99 -27.07 -4.69
CA ARG A 236 -14.40 -28.29 -5.26
C ARG A 236 -13.57 -28.04 -6.52
N ASN A 237 -13.86 -26.95 -7.22
CA ASN A 237 -13.12 -26.54 -8.40
C ASN A 237 -12.69 -25.09 -8.24
N ILE A 238 -11.41 -24.87 -7.96
CA ILE A 238 -10.87 -23.54 -7.71
C ILE A 238 -11.01 -22.60 -8.90
N ASP A 239 -10.94 -23.12 -10.13
CA ASP A 239 -11.10 -22.32 -11.34
C ASP A 239 -12.54 -21.84 -11.46
N LEU A 240 -13.48 -22.74 -11.30
CA LEU A 240 -14.91 -22.45 -11.34
C LEU A 240 -15.32 -21.52 -10.20
N PHE A 241 -14.75 -21.74 -9.00
CA PHE A 241 -14.97 -20.89 -7.85
C PHE A 241 -14.51 -19.46 -8.13
N ILE A 242 -13.30 -19.27 -8.63
CA ILE A 242 -12.75 -17.97 -8.97
C ILE A 242 -13.56 -17.33 -10.10
N GLU A 243 -13.94 -18.08 -11.14
CA GLU A 243 -14.78 -17.58 -12.22
C GLU A 243 -16.13 -17.09 -11.73
N ASN A 244 -16.77 -17.82 -10.84
CA ASN A 244 -18.07 -17.42 -10.27
C ASN A 244 -17.93 -16.26 -9.28
N ALA A 245 -16.87 -16.24 -8.46
CA ALA A 245 -16.62 -15.15 -7.51
C ALA A 245 -16.35 -13.82 -8.18
N PHE A 246 -15.71 -13.86 -9.33
CA PHE A 246 -15.24 -12.70 -10.05
C PHE A 246 -15.91 -12.55 -11.44
N GLN A 247 -17.14 -12.99 -11.58
CA GLN A 247 -17.89 -12.79 -12.83
C GLN A 247 -17.89 -11.32 -13.23
N ASP A 248 -17.62 -11.07 -14.48
CA ASP A 248 -17.75 -9.81 -15.20
C ASP A 248 -16.84 -8.66 -14.79
N ASN A 249 -16.13 -8.69 -13.67
CA ASN A 249 -15.41 -7.53 -13.14
C ASN A 249 -13.96 -7.77 -12.74
N VAL A 250 -13.48 -8.99 -12.87
CA VAL A 250 -12.11 -9.28 -12.47
C VAL A 250 -11.17 -8.98 -13.61
N ILE A 251 -10.23 -8.14 -13.32
CA ILE A 251 -9.12 -7.88 -14.21
C ILE A 251 -8.41 -9.22 -14.45
N GLU A 252 -8.36 -9.62 -15.69
CA GLU A 252 -7.83 -10.91 -16.13
C GLU A 252 -6.43 -11.22 -15.56
N ASN A 253 -5.64 -10.18 -15.35
CA ASN A 253 -4.33 -10.28 -14.71
C ASN A 253 -4.37 -10.75 -13.25
N PHE A 254 -5.37 -10.36 -12.46
CA PHE A 254 -5.52 -10.89 -11.09
C PHE A 254 -5.85 -12.38 -11.14
N LYS A 255 -6.87 -12.74 -11.91
CA LYS A 255 -7.30 -14.12 -12.09
C LYS A 255 -6.10 -15.00 -12.48
N THR A 256 -5.33 -14.59 -13.49
CA THR A 256 -4.19 -15.36 -13.96
C THR A 256 -3.05 -15.43 -12.94
N ARG A 257 -2.65 -14.32 -12.35
CA ARG A 257 -1.55 -14.26 -11.38
C ARG A 257 -1.92 -14.94 -10.07
N PHE A 258 -3.11 -14.68 -9.57
CA PHE A 258 -3.61 -15.21 -8.31
C PHE A 258 -3.85 -16.74 -8.40
N LEU A 259 -4.46 -17.21 -9.47
CA LEU A 259 -4.62 -18.64 -9.74
C LEU A 259 -3.30 -19.38 -9.83
N LYS A 260 -2.35 -18.84 -10.60
CA LYS A 260 -1.03 -19.45 -10.72
C LYS A 260 -0.35 -19.59 -9.36
N TYR A 261 -0.40 -18.55 -8.56
CA TYR A 261 0.20 -18.53 -7.23
C TYR A 261 -0.49 -19.54 -6.29
N ILE A 262 -1.81 -19.51 -6.21
CA ILE A 262 -2.58 -20.40 -5.34
C ILE A 262 -2.40 -21.85 -5.71
N ARG A 263 -2.47 -22.20 -7.00
CA ARG A 263 -2.19 -23.56 -7.46
C ARG A 263 -0.82 -24.03 -7.02
N GLN A 264 0.20 -23.20 -7.19
CA GLN A 264 1.54 -23.53 -6.78
C GLN A 264 1.65 -23.75 -5.27
N HIS A 265 1.02 -22.90 -4.45
CA HIS A 265 1.06 -23.02 -3.00
C HIS A 265 0.23 -24.19 -2.49
N ILE A 266 -0.96 -24.39 -3.02
CA ILE A 266 -1.82 -25.54 -2.65
C ILE A 266 -1.14 -26.85 -3.03
N CYS A 267 -0.57 -26.95 -4.21
CA CYS A 267 0.16 -28.15 -4.63
C CYS A 267 1.41 -28.38 -3.76
N ASN A 268 2.18 -27.35 -3.48
CA ASN A 268 3.40 -27.46 -2.67
C ASN A 268 3.11 -27.82 -1.21
N ALA A 269 2.00 -27.37 -0.67
CA ALA A 269 1.63 -27.57 0.73
C ALA A 269 0.77 -28.84 0.95
N ASN A 270 0.46 -29.62 -0.10
CA ASN A 270 -0.51 -30.72 -0.05
C ASN A 270 -1.87 -30.31 0.57
N ILE A 271 -2.26 -29.07 0.40
CA ILE A 271 -3.53 -28.55 0.91
C ILE A 271 -4.62 -28.91 -0.10
N GLN A 272 -5.54 -29.76 0.31
CA GLN A 272 -6.72 -30.09 -0.48
C GLN A 272 -7.88 -29.19 -0.07
N LEU A 273 -8.51 -28.51 -1.05
CA LEU A 273 -9.69 -27.67 -0.81
C LEU A 273 -10.89 -28.48 -0.29
N ASP A 274 -10.93 -29.78 -0.61
CA ASP A 274 -11.97 -30.70 -0.21
C ASP A 274 -12.04 -31.04 1.30
N ASN A 275 -11.02 -30.64 2.08
CA ASN A 275 -10.98 -30.90 3.52
C ASN A 275 -11.79 -29.91 4.37
N ARG A 276 -12.51 -28.99 3.79
CA ARG A 276 -13.37 -28.04 4.52
C ARG A 276 -14.72 -28.64 4.96
N GLU A 277 -15.13 -29.78 4.39
CA GLU A 277 -16.39 -30.43 4.70
C GLU A 277 -16.29 -31.50 5.82
N LYS A 278 -15.18 -31.50 6.56
CA LYS A 278 -15.02 -32.32 7.77
C LYS A 278 -14.75 -31.37 8.95
#